data_1ad80534b25892f370eb3faa40be08bc
#
_entry.id   1ad80534b25892f370eb3faa40be08bc
#
_cell.length_a   1.000
_cell.length_b   1.000
_cell.length_c   1.000
_cell.angle_alpha   90.00
_cell.angle_beta   90.00
_cell.angle_gamma   90.00
#
_symmetry.space_group_name_H-M   'P 1'
#
loop_
_entity.id
_entity.type
_entity.pdbx_description
1 polymer ?
#
loop_
_entity_poly.entity_id
_entity_poly.type
_entity_poly.pdbx_seq_one_letter_code
_entity_poly.pdbx_strand_id
1 'polypeptide(L)'
;EGRRDAPDRSVHQLGTLLQIDARLNLGTSGGAVLNLRGQLVGMTTSLAALDGAETSAGYAVPINSWMLRIIGSLQEGFEVEYGFLGIQPEDVGTRDLRQYNSGRFRQVTAARAARIVSGSPADAGGLEPDDLVLAIDGRPVGGRYDLMREISLAGPGVLVRLRVWRESETRQLDLTVRLGKWPVDDEDAIVAPRARRPAWRGLAIDFPTARRRFTPGFRYPQGIVITGVAAGSPA
;
A
#
# COMPACT_ATOMS: atom_id res chain seq x y z
N GLU A 1 8.19 29.78 -9.32
CA GLU A 1 9.25 28.75 -9.26
C GLU A 1 8.68 27.57 -8.47
N GLY A 2 8.34 26.50 -9.21
CA GLY A 2 7.54 25.40 -8.70
C GLY A 2 8.31 24.52 -7.75
N ARG A 3 7.83 24.43 -6.51
CA ARG A 3 8.09 23.26 -5.66
C ARG A 3 7.51 22.05 -6.38
N ARG A 4 8.37 21.19 -6.87
CA ARG A 4 7.98 19.84 -7.27
C ARG A 4 7.56 19.15 -5.97
N ASP A 5 6.28 18.87 -5.86
CA ASP A 5 5.78 18.01 -4.80
C ASP A 5 6.45 16.63 -4.96
N ALA A 6 7.50 16.40 -4.17
CA ALA A 6 8.07 15.08 -4.03
C ALA A 6 6.93 14.16 -3.52
N PRO A 7 6.72 12.99 -4.11
CA PRO A 7 5.71 12.07 -3.59
C PRO A 7 6.03 11.78 -2.14
N ASP A 8 5.03 12.01 -1.28
CA ASP A 8 5.12 11.79 0.15
C ASP A 8 5.46 10.32 0.41
N ARG A 9 6.74 10.02 0.59
CA ARG A 9 7.28 8.67 0.84
C ARG A 9 7.09 8.23 2.28
N SER A 10 6.11 8.79 2.97
CA SER A 10 5.95 8.51 4.39
C SER A 10 5.47 7.08 4.60
N VAL A 11 6.30 6.29 5.27
CA VAL A 11 5.99 4.97 5.86
C VAL A 11 4.69 5.01 6.69
N HIS A 12 4.22 6.19 7.03
CA HIS A 12 3.00 6.48 7.77
C HIS A 12 1.72 6.05 7.07
N GLN A 13 1.73 5.97 5.74
CA GLN A 13 0.53 5.60 4.99
C GLN A 13 0.15 4.13 5.16
N LEU A 14 1.08 3.28 5.62
CA LEU A 14 0.89 1.84 5.69
C LEU A 14 0.74 1.28 7.10
N GLY A 15 0.88 2.07 8.15
CA GLY A 15 0.86 1.53 9.51
C GLY A 15 0.38 2.47 10.59
N THR A 16 -0.08 1.91 11.69
CA THR A 16 -0.32 2.63 12.94
C THR A 16 1.03 2.84 13.63
N LEU A 17 1.29 4.05 14.12
CA LEU A 17 2.49 4.33 14.92
C LEU A 17 2.16 4.26 16.41
N LEU A 18 3.13 3.83 17.19
CA LEU A 18 3.15 4.00 18.63
C LEU A 18 3.73 5.38 18.93
N GLN A 19 2.98 6.20 19.66
CA GLN A 19 3.52 7.43 20.22
C GLN A 19 4.14 7.10 21.57
N ILE A 20 5.35 7.58 21.80
CA ILE A 20 6.09 7.41 23.05
C ILE A 20 6.55 8.77 23.57
N ASP A 21 6.73 8.89 24.86
CA ASP A 21 7.18 10.11 25.54
C ASP A 21 8.69 10.32 25.49
N ALA A 22 9.44 9.38 24.93
CA ALA A 22 10.86 9.51 24.71
C ALA A 22 11.16 10.51 23.58
N ARG A 23 12.05 11.46 23.83
CA ARG A 23 12.55 12.38 22.81
C ARG A 23 13.48 11.63 21.87
N LEU A 24 13.15 11.63 20.61
CA LEU A 24 13.95 10.99 19.56
C LEU A 24 14.63 12.06 18.71
N ASN A 25 15.95 11.93 18.53
CA ASN A 25 16.75 12.78 17.67
C ASN A 25 17.17 12.04 16.39
N LEU A 26 17.82 12.77 15.47
CA LEU A 26 18.48 12.17 14.31
C LEU A 26 19.47 11.09 14.78
N GLY A 27 19.46 9.94 14.11
CA GLY A 27 20.31 8.79 14.46
C GLY A 27 19.66 7.77 15.40
N THR A 28 18.50 8.08 16.01
CA THR A 28 17.77 7.12 16.86
C THR A 28 16.80 6.21 16.09
N SER A 29 16.54 6.48 14.82
CA SER A 29 15.71 5.62 13.96
C SER A 29 16.31 4.22 13.85
N GLY A 30 15.45 3.19 13.93
CA GLY A 30 15.86 1.78 13.96
C GLY A 30 16.16 1.26 15.37
N GLY A 31 16.12 2.10 16.40
CA GLY A 31 16.27 1.69 17.79
C GLY A 31 15.13 0.81 18.29
N ALA A 32 15.42 -0.08 19.25
CA ALA A 32 14.45 -0.98 19.83
C ALA A 32 13.59 -0.30 20.90
N VAL A 33 12.29 -0.48 20.84
CA VAL A 33 11.36 -0.16 21.94
C VAL A 33 10.99 -1.47 22.64
N LEU A 34 11.34 -1.56 23.91
CA LEU A 34 11.14 -2.77 24.72
C LEU A 34 10.06 -2.52 25.76
N ASN A 35 9.28 -3.54 26.08
CA ASN A 35 8.41 -3.52 27.26
C ASN A 35 9.20 -3.89 28.53
N LEU A 36 8.56 -3.79 29.69
CA LEU A 36 9.18 -4.11 30.98
C LEU A 36 9.60 -5.59 31.13
N ARG A 37 9.20 -6.46 30.22
CA ARG A 37 9.63 -7.87 30.14
C ARG A 37 10.78 -8.09 29.17
N GLY A 38 11.37 -7.01 28.61
CA GLY A 38 12.45 -7.09 27.63
C GLY A 38 12.01 -7.54 26.24
N GLN A 39 10.70 -7.57 25.95
CA GLN A 39 10.20 -7.97 24.64
C GLN A 39 10.19 -6.76 23.69
N LEU A 40 10.62 -6.96 22.45
CA LEU A 40 10.58 -5.95 21.40
C LEU A 40 9.13 -5.67 20.99
N VAL A 41 8.65 -4.43 21.19
CA VAL A 41 7.29 -4.00 20.88
C VAL A 41 7.22 -2.95 19.79
N GLY A 42 8.35 -2.31 19.47
CA GLY A 42 8.41 -1.30 18.42
C GLY A 42 9.85 -1.03 17.95
N MET A 43 9.94 -0.37 16.82
CA MET A 43 11.19 0.17 16.26
C MET A 43 11.04 1.68 16.09
N THR A 44 11.93 2.45 16.70
CA THR A 44 11.86 3.92 16.66
C THR A 44 12.00 4.47 15.26
N THR A 45 11.30 5.56 14.99
CA THR A 45 11.38 6.31 13.75
C THR A 45 11.33 7.82 14.07
N SER A 46 12.31 8.57 13.56
CA SER A 46 12.42 10.02 13.81
C SER A 46 11.75 10.84 12.70
N LEU A 47 10.45 10.64 12.53
CA LEU A 47 9.66 11.27 11.48
C LEU A 47 9.61 12.79 11.56
N ALA A 48 9.60 13.32 12.77
CA ALA A 48 9.50 14.75 13.02
C ALA A 48 10.80 15.51 12.77
N ALA A 49 11.93 14.81 12.74
CA ALA A 49 13.24 15.43 12.44
C ALA A 49 13.37 15.81 10.96
N LEU A 50 12.54 15.29 10.07
CA LEU A 50 12.57 15.63 8.64
C LEU A 50 12.01 17.02 8.34
N ASP A 51 11.12 17.53 9.20
CA ASP A 51 10.52 18.88 9.04
C ASP A 51 11.22 19.96 9.89
N GLY A 52 12.33 19.63 10.53
CA GLY A 52 13.11 20.58 11.35
C GLY A 52 12.40 21.00 12.65
N ALA A 53 11.30 20.36 13.00
CA ALA A 53 10.58 20.62 14.25
C ALA A 53 11.07 19.65 15.34
N GLU A 54 11.56 20.20 16.45
CA GLU A 54 11.74 19.42 17.69
C GLU A 54 10.34 19.01 18.20
N THR A 55 9.99 17.74 18.01
CA THR A 55 8.74 17.23 18.61
C THR A 55 8.99 16.69 20.00
N SER A 56 8.12 17.03 20.93
CA SER A 56 8.16 16.52 22.31
C SER A 56 7.76 15.04 22.41
N ALA A 57 7.36 14.41 21.31
CA ALA A 57 6.92 13.02 21.24
C ALA A 57 7.77 12.23 20.25
N GLY A 58 8.15 11.01 20.65
CA GLY A 58 8.75 10.03 19.76
C GLY A 58 7.70 9.15 19.11
N TYR A 59 8.06 8.54 17.99
CA TYR A 59 7.22 7.58 17.28
C TYR A 59 7.98 6.28 17.04
N ALA A 60 7.25 5.17 17.05
CA ALA A 60 7.78 3.87 16.74
C ALA A 60 6.82 3.07 15.87
N VAL A 61 7.36 2.29 14.95
CA VAL A 61 6.60 1.31 14.18
C VAL A 61 6.37 0.10 15.09
N PRO A 62 5.11 -0.33 15.31
CA PRO A 62 4.84 -1.48 16.19
C PRO A 62 5.33 -2.79 15.59
N ILE A 63 5.86 -3.69 16.42
CA ILE A 63 6.16 -5.07 16.05
C ILE A 63 4.87 -5.89 16.15
N ASN A 64 4.15 -5.97 15.06
CA ASN A 64 2.95 -6.77 14.90
C ASN A 64 3.18 -7.88 13.86
N SER A 65 2.16 -8.68 13.59
CA SER A 65 2.24 -9.78 12.59
C SER A 65 2.69 -9.32 11.20
N TRP A 66 2.37 -8.08 10.84
CA TRP A 66 2.80 -7.47 9.59
C TRP A 66 4.31 -7.16 9.59
N MET A 67 4.79 -6.47 10.61
CA MET A 67 6.22 -6.17 10.73
C MET A 67 7.06 -7.45 10.81
N LEU A 68 6.56 -8.48 11.49
CA LEU A 68 7.23 -9.78 11.52
C LEU A 68 7.34 -10.43 10.14
N ARG A 69 6.35 -10.28 9.26
CA ARG A 69 6.44 -10.75 7.88
C ARG A 69 7.47 -9.97 7.06
N ILE A 70 7.55 -8.65 7.26
CA ILE A 70 8.59 -7.81 6.64
C ILE A 70 9.97 -8.29 7.08
N ILE A 71 10.18 -8.40 8.40
CA ILE A 71 11.44 -8.87 8.98
C ILE A 71 11.82 -10.24 8.42
N GLY A 72 10.88 -11.18 8.36
CA GLY A 72 11.12 -12.52 7.80
C GLY A 72 11.54 -12.46 6.32
N SER A 73 10.86 -11.64 5.49
CA SER A 73 11.26 -11.46 4.09
C SER A 73 12.67 -10.91 3.95
N LEU A 74 13.03 -9.90 4.77
CA LEU A 74 14.36 -9.30 4.76
C LEU A 74 15.45 -10.27 5.25
N GLN A 75 15.17 -11.06 6.28
CA GLN A 75 16.08 -12.09 6.77
C GLN A 75 16.38 -13.17 5.73
N GLU A 76 15.39 -13.51 4.90
CA GLU A 76 15.56 -14.44 3.79
C GLU A 76 16.21 -13.80 2.56
N GLY A 77 16.44 -12.49 2.57
CA GLY A 77 17.06 -11.73 1.48
C GLY A 77 16.09 -11.42 0.33
N PHE A 78 14.78 -11.46 0.58
CA PHE A 78 13.77 -11.11 -0.43
C PHE A 78 13.36 -9.65 -0.34
N GLU A 79 13.02 -9.07 -1.49
CA GLU A 79 12.29 -7.80 -1.55
C GLU A 79 10.96 -7.89 -0.78
N VAL A 80 10.63 -6.83 -0.05
CA VAL A 80 9.30 -6.69 0.57
C VAL A 80 8.35 -6.14 -0.49
N GLU A 81 7.45 -6.99 -0.95
CA GLU A 81 6.46 -6.61 -1.97
C GLU A 81 5.12 -6.25 -1.32
N TYR A 82 4.53 -5.15 -1.79
CA TYR A 82 3.22 -4.68 -1.34
C TYR A 82 2.17 -4.82 -2.45
N GLY A 83 0.92 -5.07 -2.05
CA GLY A 83 -0.20 -5.10 -2.97
C GLY A 83 -0.50 -3.71 -3.53
N PHE A 84 -0.96 -3.66 -4.77
CA PHE A 84 -1.35 -2.46 -5.49
C PHE A 84 -2.73 -2.64 -6.10
N LEU A 85 -3.62 -1.67 -5.84
CA LEU A 85 -4.96 -1.64 -6.39
C LEU A 85 -5.08 -0.74 -7.63
N GLY A 86 -4.38 0.40 -7.61
CA GLY A 86 -4.37 1.36 -8.72
C GLY A 86 -5.51 2.36 -8.67
N ILE A 87 -5.82 2.85 -7.48
CA ILE A 87 -6.77 3.94 -7.26
C ILE A 87 -6.09 5.13 -6.59
N GLN A 88 -6.72 6.28 -6.66
CA GLN A 88 -6.49 7.40 -5.76
C GLN A 88 -7.57 7.38 -4.69
N PRO A 89 -7.29 6.88 -3.47
CA PRO A 89 -8.30 6.81 -2.43
C PRO A 89 -8.41 8.13 -1.69
N GLU A 90 -9.64 8.50 -1.35
CA GLU A 90 -9.95 9.67 -0.52
C GLU A 90 -10.82 9.26 0.66
N ASP A 91 -10.71 10.02 1.76
CA ASP A 91 -11.60 9.84 2.90
C ASP A 91 -12.98 10.40 2.59
N VAL A 92 -14.01 9.68 3.02
CA VAL A 92 -15.39 10.16 2.94
C VAL A 92 -15.85 10.51 4.34
N GLY A 93 -16.22 11.78 4.53
CA GLY A 93 -16.71 12.26 5.82
C GLY A 93 -18.02 11.56 6.23
N THR A 94 -18.21 11.40 7.54
CA THR A 94 -19.45 10.78 8.08
C THR A 94 -20.71 11.52 7.62
N ARG A 95 -20.62 12.85 7.39
CA ARG A 95 -21.74 13.66 6.91
C ARG A 95 -22.08 13.31 5.47
N ASP A 96 -21.06 13.16 4.61
CA ASP A 96 -21.23 12.83 3.20
C ASP A 96 -21.76 11.40 3.04
N LEU A 97 -21.25 10.45 3.84
CA LEU A 97 -21.75 9.08 3.86
C LEU A 97 -23.23 9.00 4.27
N ARG A 98 -23.70 9.86 5.19
CA ARG A 98 -25.14 9.92 5.53
C ARG A 98 -26.00 10.38 4.37
N GLN A 99 -25.47 11.25 3.52
CA GLN A 99 -26.16 11.71 2.32
C GLN A 99 -26.34 10.58 1.30
N TYR A 100 -25.31 9.75 1.06
CA TYR A 100 -25.38 8.55 0.23
C TYR A 100 -26.19 7.43 0.90
N ASN A 101 -26.19 7.38 2.21
CA ASN A 101 -26.60 6.17 2.93
C ASN A 101 -28.12 6.03 3.07
N SER A 102 -28.93 7.07 3.13
CA SER A 102 -30.42 6.97 3.26
C SER A 102 -30.95 5.66 3.90
N GLY A 103 -30.21 5.05 4.85
CA GLY A 103 -30.51 3.75 5.47
C GLY A 103 -30.09 2.49 4.68
N ARG A 104 -29.36 2.63 3.58
CA ARG A 104 -29.01 1.53 2.66
C ARG A 104 -27.81 0.68 3.10
N PHE A 105 -26.95 1.21 3.95
CA PHE A 105 -25.85 0.46 4.59
C PHE A 105 -25.57 1.00 6.00
N ARG A 106 -25.07 0.13 6.88
CA ARG A 106 -24.85 0.50 8.30
C ARG A 106 -23.53 1.21 8.56
N GLN A 107 -22.65 1.29 7.58
CA GLN A 107 -21.32 1.86 7.76
C GLN A 107 -21.36 3.38 7.83
N VAL A 108 -20.47 3.92 8.65
CA VAL A 108 -20.27 5.35 8.86
C VAL A 108 -18.92 5.84 8.30
N THR A 109 -18.14 4.93 7.73
CA THR A 109 -16.82 5.17 7.13
C THR A 109 -16.69 4.41 5.81
N ALA A 110 -15.95 4.99 4.87
CA ALA A 110 -15.59 4.38 3.60
C ALA A 110 -14.36 5.08 3.01
N ALA A 111 -13.76 4.46 1.99
CA ALA A 111 -12.78 5.12 1.13
C ALA A 111 -13.39 5.30 -0.27
N ARG A 112 -13.37 6.52 -0.82
CA ARG A 112 -13.80 6.80 -2.17
C ARG A 112 -12.67 6.54 -3.16
N ALA A 113 -12.93 5.83 -4.24
CA ALA A 113 -12.04 5.70 -5.37
C ALA A 113 -12.16 6.92 -6.29
N ALA A 114 -11.53 8.05 -5.92
CA ALA A 114 -11.67 9.32 -6.65
C ALA A 114 -11.14 9.24 -8.08
N ARG A 115 -10.15 8.39 -8.31
CA ARG A 115 -9.60 8.10 -9.64
C ARG A 115 -9.18 6.65 -9.74
N ILE A 116 -9.36 6.07 -10.92
CA ILE A 116 -8.88 4.74 -11.28
C ILE A 116 -7.74 4.91 -12.30
N VAL A 117 -6.64 4.21 -12.06
CA VAL A 117 -5.51 4.18 -13.00
C VAL A 117 -5.82 3.17 -14.11
N SER A 118 -5.77 3.61 -15.36
CA SER A 118 -6.12 2.75 -16.50
C SER A 118 -5.19 1.53 -16.61
N GLY A 119 -5.77 0.35 -16.87
CA GLY A 119 -5.07 -0.94 -16.90
C GLY A 119 -4.65 -1.47 -15.54
N SER A 120 -4.97 -0.76 -14.44
CA SER A 120 -4.67 -1.22 -13.09
C SER A 120 -5.55 -2.41 -12.66
N PRO A 121 -5.20 -3.09 -11.55
CA PRO A 121 -6.07 -4.08 -10.93
C PRO A 121 -7.49 -3.60 -10.66
N ALA A 122 -7.66 -2.35 -10.21
CA ALA A 122 -8.97 -1.74 -9.98
C ALA A 122 -9.78 -1.64 -11.26
N ASP A 123 -9.18 -1.11 -12.34
CA ASP A 123 -9.79 -1.00 -13.67
C ASP A 123 -10.20 -2.39 -14.21
N ALA A 124 -9.27 -3.34 -14.16
CA ALA A 124 -9.54 -4.72 -14.58
C ALA A 124 -10.57 -5.44 -13.71
N GLY A 125 -10.68 -5.07 -12.44
CA GLY A 125 -11.65 -5.60 -11.48
C GLY A 125 -13.02 -4.95 -11.52
N GLY A 126 -13.22 -3.95 -12.40
CA GLY A 126 -14.50 -3.28 -12.60
C GLY A 126 -14.84 -2.21 -11.55
N LEU A 127 -13.83 -1.68 -10.81
CA LEU A 127 -14.04 -0.45 -10.04
C LEU A 127 -14.23 0.73 -10.99
N GLU A 128 -15.11 1.63 -10.60
CA GLU A 128 -15.36 2.88 -11.29
C GLU A 128 -14.97 4.08 -10.43
N PRO A 129 -14.69 5.24 -11.06
CA PRO A 129 -14.53 6.47 -10.32
C PRO A 129 -15.76 6.74 -9.43
N ASP A 130 -15.50 7.27 -8.24
CA ASP A 130 -16.45 7.59 -7.19
C ASP A 130 -17.11 6.38 -6.47
N ASP A 131 -16.74 5.14 -6.79
CA ASP A 131 -17.11 3.99 -5.98
C ASP A 131 -16.67 4.18 -4.53
N LEU A 132 -17.57 3.91 -3.57
CA LEU A 132 -17.25 3.92 -2.15
C LEU A 132 -16.88 2.51 -1.70
N VAL A 133 -15.62 2.28 -1.38
CA VAL A 133 -15.16 1.00 -0.84
C VAL A 133 -15.58 0.90 0.62
N LEU A 134 -16.51 0.01 0.91
CA LEU A 134 -17.12 -0.21 2.22
C LEU A 134 -16.41 -1.29 3.03
N ALA A 135 -15.94 -2.34 2.35
CA ALA A 135 -15.26 -3.47 3.00
C ALA A 135 -14.25 -4.13 2.05
N ILE A 136 -13.24 -4.76 2.64
CA ILE A 136 -12.29 -5.66 1.98
C ILE A 136 -12.30 -7.01 2.72
N ASP A 137 -12.53 -8.12 1.99
CA ASP A 137 -12.64 -9.48 2.54
C ASP A 137 -13.58 -9.57 3.77
N GLY A 138 -14.68 -8.82 3.72
CA GLY A 138 -15.68 -8.75 4.79
C GLY A 138 -15.33 -7.82 5.95
N ARG A 139 -14.13 -7.25 6.00
CA ARG A 139 -13.73 -6.29 7.03
C ARG A 139 -14.12 -4.88 6.60
N PRO A 140 -14.85 -4.11 7.43
CA PRO A 140 -15.19 -2.73 7.14
C PRO A 140 -13.95 -1.87 6.93
N VAL A 141 -14.00 -0.94 5.98
CA VAL A 141 -12.95 0.03 5.70
C VAL A 141 -13.20 1.30 6.50
N GLY A 142 -12.21 1.69 7.31
CA GLY A 142 -12.29 2.88 8.17
C GLY A 142 -11.99 4.20 7.44
N GLY A 143 -11.42 4.14 6.24
CA GLY A 143 -11.03 5.29 5.42
C GLY A 143 -9.89 4.93 4.46
N ARG A 144 -9.34 5.94 3.79
CA ARG A 144 -8.30 5.74 2.75
C ARG A 144 -7.06 5.01 3.27
N TYR A 145 -6.57 5.36 4.45
CA TYR A 145 -5.36 4.75 5.01
C TYR A 145 -5.59 3.30 5.42
N ASP A 146 -6.79 2.99 5.92
CA ASP A 146 -7.18 1.63 6.26
C ASP A 146 -7.25 0.75 5.01
N LEU A 147 -7.89 1.24 3.95
CA LEU A 147 -7.93 0.56 2.65
C LEU A 147 -6.51 0.34 2.09
N MET A 148 -5.67 1.39 2.06
CA MET A 148 -4.30 1.28 1.57
C MET A 148 -3.49 0.25 2.35
N ARG A 149 -3.64 0.23 3.68
CA ARG A 149 -2.97 -0.73 4.54
C ARG A 149 -3.40 -2.16 4.21
N GLU A 150 -4.71 -2.44 4.18
CA GLU A 150 -5.23 -3.79 3.91
C GLU A 150 -4.80 -4.30 2.52
N ILE A 151 -4.87 -3.45 1.49
CA ILE A 151 -4.40 -3.77 0.12
C ILE A 151 -2.89 -4.06 0.11
N SER A 152 -2.09 -3.20 0.74
CA SER A 152 -0.64 -3.36 0.76
C SER A 152 -0.23 -4.64 1.50
N LEU A 153 -0.90 -4.95 2.60
CA LEU A 153 -0.63 -6.13 3.42
C LEU A 153 -1.03 -7.44 2.75
N ALA A 154 -2.08 -7.44 1.94
CA ALA A 154 -2.49 -8.61 1.20
C ALA A 154 -1.38 -9.08 0.25
N GLY A 155 -0.63 -8.14 -0.34
CA GLY A 155 0.47 -8.43 -1.25
C GLY A 155 0.04 -8.63 -2.71
N PRO A 156 1.01 -8.66 -3.64
CA PRO A 156 0.72 -8.81 -5.05
C PRO A 156 0.25 -10.22 -5.41
N GLY A 157 -0.60 -10.30 -6.44
CA GLY A 157 -1.16 -11.56 -6.96
C GLY A 157 -2.34 -12.12 -6.17
N VAL A 158 -2.60 -11.60 -4.98
CA VAL A 158 -3.71 -12.04 -4.12
C VAL A 158 -5.04 -11.55 -4.69
N LEU A 159 -6.07 -12.39 -4.61
CA LEU A 159 -7.46 -12.02 -4.91
C LEU A 159 -8.09 -11.46 -3.64
N VAL A 160 -8.60 -10.23 -3.72
CA VAL A 160 -9.37 -9.59 -2.65
C VAL A 160 -10.80 -9.35 -3.10
N ARG A 161 -11.75 -9.44 -2.17
CA ARG A 161 -13.14 -9.10 -2.41
C ARG A 161 -13.41 -7.72 -1.84
N LEU A 162 -13.75 -6.77 -2.72
CA LEU A 162 -14.15 -5.42 -2.35
C LEU A 162 -15.67 -5.33 -2.36
N ARG A 163 -16.28 -4.89 -1.26
CA ARG A 163 -17.67 -4.45 -1.26
C ARG A 163 -17.70 -2.97 -1.49
N VAL A 164 -18.34 -2.55 -2.55
CA VAL A 164 -18.45 -1.15 -2.94
C VAL A 164 -19.91 -0.70 -3.01
N TRP A 165 -20.15 0.58 -2.75
CA TRP A 165 -21.37 1.26 -3.10
C TRP A 165 -21.15 2.06 -4.38
N ARG A 166 -21.95 1.81 -5.40
CA ARG A 166 -21.93 2.55 -6.66
C ARG A 166 -23.19 3.40 -6.78
N GLU A 167 -23.00 4.71 -6.78
CA GLU A 167 -24.14 5.66 -6.77
C GLU A 167 -24.91 5.62 -8.10
N SER A 168 -24.21 5.49 -9.25
CA SER A 168 -24.82 5.40 -10.58
C SER A 168 -25.81 4.24 -10.71
N GLU A 169 -25.56 3.14 -9.99
CA GLU A 169 -26.43 1.95 -9.98
C GLU A 169 -27.31 1.87 -8.72
N THR A 170 -27.08 2.76 -7.76
CA THR A 170 -27.82 2.82 -6.48
C THR A 170 -27.83 1.47 -5.73
N ARG A 171 -26.68 0.74 -5.77
CA ARG A 171 -26.55 -0.59 -5.14
C ARG A 171 -25.15 -0.88 -4.62
N GLN A 172 -25.07 -1.88 -3.74
CA GLN A 172 -23.81 -2.50 -3.36
C GLN A 172 -23.41 -3.57 -4.38
N LEU A 173 -22.11 -3.64 -4.67
CA LEU A 173 -21.48 -4.62 -5.53
C LEU A 173 -20.36 -5.32 -4.77
N ASP A 174 -20.18 -6.62 -4.99
CA ASP A 174 -19.01 -7.36 -4.55
C ASP A 174 -18.09 -7.59 -5.78
N LEU A 175 -16.95 -6.94 -5.80
CA LEU A 175 -15.96 -7.01 -6.86
C LEU A 175 -14.77 -7.87 -6.39
N THR A 176 -14.31 -8.77 -7.25
CA THR A 176 -13.10 -9.58 -6.97
C THR A 176 -11.95 -9.04 -7.81
N VAL A 177 -10.91 -8.57 -7.13
CA VAL A 177 -9.77 -7.91 -7.77
C VAL A 177 -8.48 -8.68 -7.46
N ARG A 178 -7.70 -8.98 -8.50
CA ARG A 178 -6.34 -9.52 -8.33
C ARG A 178 -5.36 -8.37 -8.19
N LEU A 179 -4.74 -8.25 -7.03
CA LEU A 179 -3.80 -7.17 -6.75
C LEU A 179 -2.54 -7.27 -7.61
N GLY A 180 -2.04 -6.12 -8.04
CA GLY A 180 -0.71 -5.97 -8.63
C GLY A 180 0.36 -5.77 -7.57
N LYS A 181 1.60 -5.62 -8.01
CA LYS A 181 2.72 -5.18 -7.16
C LYS A 181 2.73 -3.66 -7.09
N TRP A 182 2.93 -3.12 -5.89
CA TRP A 182 3.14 -1.67 -5.71
C TRP A 182 4.34 -1.22 -6.54
N PRO A 183 4.18 -0.19 -7.39
CA PRO A 183 5.25 0.25 -8.26
C PRO A 183 6.43 0.83 -7.48
N VAL A 184 7.62 0.54 -7.96
CA VAL A 184 8.87 1.10 -7.44
C VAL A 184 9.36 2.17 -8.41
N ASP A 185 9.74 3.34 -7.87
CA ASP A 185 10.20 4.47 -8.68
C ASP A 185 11.66 4.31 -9.13
N ASP A 186 12.47 3.64 -8.31
CA ASP A 186 13.91 3.45 -8.51
C ASP A 186 14.27 1.99 -8.23
N GLU A 187 14.63 1.26 -9.28
CA GLU A 187 15.01 -0.16 -9.17
C GLU A 187 16.37 -0.33 -8.48
N ASP A 188 17.26 0.64 -8.62
CA ASP A 188 18.59 0.61 -8.00
C ASP A 188 18.51 0.79 -6.48
N ALA A 189 17.39 1.30 -5.98
CA ALA A 189 17.11 1.40 -4.54
C ALA A 189 16.67 0.06 -3.91
N ILE A 190 16.37 -0.97 -4.72
CA ILE A 190 15.99 -2.28 -4.21
C ILE A 190 17.24 -3.12 -4.00
N VAL A 191 17.64 -3.29 -2.76
CA VAL A 191 18.72 -4.21 -2.39
C VAL A 191 18.12 -5.51 -1.89
N ALA A 192 17.84 -6.43 -2.80
CA ALA A 192 17.37 -7.77 -2.45
C ALA A 192 18.30 -8.81 -3.09
N PRO A 193 19.13 -9.53 -2.29
CA PRO A 193 20.07 -10.51 -2.82
C PRO A 193 19.39 -11.74 -3.45
N ARG A 194 18.10 -11.94 -3.18
CA ARG A 194 17.32 -13.05 -3.73
C ARG A 194 16.13 -12.57 -4.51
N ALA A 195 15.97 -13.06 -5.75
CA ALA A 195 14.76 -12.86 -6.53
C ALA A 195 13.61 -13.71 -5.96
N ARG A 196 12.44 -13.10 -5.70
CA ARG A 196 11.24 -13.84 -5.27
C ARG A 196 10.76 -14.84 -6.31
N ARG A 197 10.95 -14.49 -7.59
CA ARG A 197 10.56 -15.32 -8.72
C ARG A 197 11.81 -15.80 -9.42
N PRO A 198 12.11 -17.09 -9.36
CA PRO A 198 13.25 -17.63 -10.12
C PRO A 198 13.01 -17.39 -11.62
N ALA A 199 14.09 -17.07 -12.33
CA ALA A 199 14.02 -16.90 -13.77
C ALA A 199 13.53 -18.21 -14.44
N TRP A 200 12.49 -18.10 -15.29
CA TRP A 200 12.01 -19.22 -16.07
C TRP A 200 12.71 -19.24 -17.42
N ARG A 201 13.48 -20.30 -17.68
CA ARG A 201 14.26 -20.45 -18.91
C ARG A 201 15.16 -19.25 -19.23
N GLY A 202 15.63 -18.54 -18.23
CA GLY A 202 16.45 -17.34 -18.39
C GLY A 202 15.67 -16.03 -18.45
N LEU A 203 14.33 -16.07 -18.40
CA LEU A 203 13.50 -14.87 -18.32
C LEU A 203 13.27 -14.49 -16.86
N ALA A 204 13.73 -13.32 -16.47
CA ALA A 204 13.27 -12.67 -15.24
C ALA A 204 11.97 -11.92 -15.53
N ILE A 205 10.96 -12.13 -14.69
CA ILE A 205 9.61 -11.58 -14.88
C ILE A 205 9.12 -10.88 -13.63
N ASP A 206 8.26 -9.87 -13.81
CA ASP A 206 7.58 -9.18 -12.73
C ASP A 206 6.14 -8.76 -13.12
N PHE A 207 5.39 -8.20 -12.17
CA PHE A 207 4.05 -7.67 -12.42
C PHE A 207 4.07 -6.49 -13.39
N PRO A 208 3.03 -6.30 -14.20
CA PRO A 208 2.92 -5.13 -15.09
C PRO A 208 2.95 -3.81 -14.33
N THR A 209 2.50 -3.83 -13.07
CA THR A 209 2.44 -2.68 -12.17
C THR A 209 3.74 -2.43 -11.40
N ALA A 210 4.75 -3.30 -11.51
CA ALA A 210 5.99 -3.19 -10.74
C ALA A 210 6.78 -1.90 -11.02
N ARG A 211 6.59 -1.30 -12.18
CA ARG A 211 7.26 -0.06 -12.58
C ARG A 211 6.29 1.09 -12.69
N ARG A 212 6.64 2.21 -12.07
CA ARG A 212 5.85 3.44 -12.15
C ARG A 212 6.20 4.19 -13.42
N ARG A 213 5.20 4.48 -14.25
CA ARG A 213 5.34 5.39 -15.39
C ARG A 213 4.27 6.47 -15.29
N PHE A 214 4.68 7.67 -14.89
CA PHE A 214 3.80 8.84 -14.87
C PHE A 214 3.93 9.63 -16.16
N THR A 215 3.31 9.13 -17.21
CA THR A 215 3.08 9.92 -18.41
C THR A 215 1.58 10.12 -18.57
N PRO A 216 1.12 11.31 -18.98
CA PRO A 216 -0.29 11.52 -19.29
C PRO A 216 -0.79 10.45 -20.27
N GLY A 217 -1.91 9.82 -19.98
CA GLY A 217 -2.47 8.75 -20.82
C GLY A 217 -1.82 7.37 -20.62
N PHE A 218 -0.92 7.19 -19.66
CA PHE A 218 -0.34 5.88 -19.37
C PHE A 218 -1.42 4.88 -18.94
N ARG A 219 -1.31 3.68 -19.52
CA ARG A 219 -2.12 2.51 -19.14
C ARG A 219 -1.19 1.35 -18.81
N TYR A 220 -1.44 0.66 -17.69
CA TYR A 220 -0.70 -0.55 -17.39
C TYR A 220 -0.98 -1.63 -18.45
N PRO A 221 0.09 -2.29 -18.97
CA PRO A 221 -0.11 -3.40 -19.90
C PRO A 221 -0.74 -4.60 -19.21
N GLN A 222 -1.44 -5.41 -19.97
CA GLN A 222 -1.92 -6.71 -19.51
C GLN A 222 -0.78 -7.75 -19.59
N GLY A 223 -0.79 -8.76 -18.71
CA GLY A 223 0.16 -9.86 -18.73
C GLY A 223 1.28 -9.72 -17.70
N ILE A 224 2.51 -9.94 -18.12
CA ILE A 224 3.73 -9.87 -17.29
C ILE A 224 4.77 -8.98 -17.95
N VAL A 225 5.68 -8.42 -17.16
CA VAL A 225 6.83 -7.66 -17.66
C VAL A 225 8.07 -8.53 -17.59
N ILE A 226 8.82 -8.61 -18.68
CA ILE A 226 10.14 -9.21 -18.71
C ILE A 226 11.13 -8.16 -18.22
N THR A 227 11.81 -8.43 -17.11
CA THR A 227 12.76 -7.52 -16.47
C THR A 227 14.21 -7.85 -16.84
N GLY A 228 14.47 -9.04 -17.35
CA GLY A 228 15.80 -9.43 -17.80
C GLY A 228 15.77 -10.73 -18.60
N VAL A 229 16.76 -10.90 -19.46
CA VAL A 229 17.02 -12.12 -20.22
C VAL A 229 18.46 -12.54 -19.96
N ALA A 230 18.67 -13.75 -19.45
CA ALA A 230 20.01 -14.27 -19.20
C ALA A 230 20.73 -14.58 -20.53
N ALA A 231 21.96 -14.11 -20.67
CA ALA A 231 22.75 -14.39 -21.87
C ALA A 231 22.93 -15.92 -22.10
N GLY A 232 22.70 -16.37 -23.32
CA GLY A 232 22.80 -17.78 -23.66
C GLY A 232 21.65 -18.66 -23.18
N SER A 233 20.57 -18.06 -22.65
CA SER A 233 19.36 -18.79 -22.27
C SER A 233 18.54 -19.21 -23.49
N PRO A 234 17.62 -20.19 -23.35
CA PRO A 234 16.74 -20.62 -24.45
C PRO A 234 15.58 -19.62 -24.70
N ALA A 235 15.56 -18.49 -24.00
CA ALA A 235 14.55 -17.43 -24.16
C ALA A 235 14.95 -16.42 -25.23
#